data_5a1890b803e6ba40f18c797f5e545c71
#
_entry.id   5a1890b803e6ba40f18c797f5e545c71
#
_cell.length_a   1.000
_cell.length_b   1.000
_cell.length_c   1.000
_cell.angle_alpha   90.00
_cell.angle_beta   90.00
_cell.angle_gamma   90.00
#
_symmetry.space_group_name_H-M   'P 1'
#
loop_
_entity.id
_entity.type
_entity.pdbx_description
1 polymer ?
#
loop_
_entity_poly.entity_id
_entity_poly.type
_entity_poly.pdbx_seq_one_letter_code
_entity_poly.pdbx_strand_id
1 'polypeptide(L)'
;MSSKLAPRYWGGHLLALVAVGVALWLGLWQYGAWQAHRDAEAADLTGARPVPLADVMGPDDPFPGTKVGQPVTLAGTWVPSGTLFVSGRERDGVDGYWVVTPVAVGGPDAAALPVVRGWV
;
A
#
# COMPACT_ATOMS: atom_id res chain seq x y z
N MET A 1 28.39 -19.72 49.54
CA MET A 1 27.67 -19.45 48.28
C MET A 1 27.08 -18.06 48.32
N SER A 2 27.54 -17.18 47.48
CA SER A 2 26.90 -15.89 47.33
C SER A 2 25.56 -16.09 46.60
N SER A 3 24.48 -15.81 47.28
CA SER A 3 23.15 -15.87 46.69
C SER A 3 23.04 -14.81 45.61
N LYS A 4 22.90 -15.23 44.36
CA LYS A 4 22.62 -14.33 43.25
C LYS A 4 21.25 -13.65 43.40
N LEU A 5 20.45 -14.07 44.36
CA LEU A 5 19.15 -13.50 44.74
C LEU A 5 19.27 -12.44 45.83
N ALA A 6 20.47 -12.06 46.25
CA ALA A 6 20.64 -11.00 47.23
C ALA A 6 20.05 -9.66 46.74
N PRO A 7 19.44 -8.87 47.64
CA PRO A 7 18.79 -7.59 47.23
C PRO A 7 19.69 -6.61 46.50
N ARG A 8 20.99 -6.68 46.72
CA ARG A 8 22.00 -5.85 46.03
C ARG A 8 22.08 -6.06 44.51
N TYR A 9 21.55 -7.20 44.02
CA TYR A 9 21.56 -7.54 42.60
C TYR A 9 20.18 -7.33 41.92
N TRP A 10 19.18 -6.92 42.68
CA TRP A 10 17.82 -6.77 42.13
C TRP A 10 17.75 -5.73 41.05
N GLY A 11 18.51 -4.64 41.14
CA GLY A 11 18.57 -3.65 40.05
C GLY A 11 19.06 -4.26 38.73
N GLY A 12 20.07 -5.13 38.79
CA GLY A 12 20.58 -5.86 37.63
C GLY A 12 19.55 -6.85 37.07
N HIS A 13 18.86 -7.57 37.97
CA HIS A 13 17.81 -8.51 37.56
C HIS A 13 16.60 -7.77 36.91
N LEU A 14 16.19 -6.64 37.48
CA LEU A 14 15.14 -5.83 36.93
C LEU A 14 15.51 -5.31 35.54
N LEU A 15 16.74 -4.80 35.39
CA LEU A 15 17.24 -4.34 34.11
C LEU A 15 17.26 -5.46 33.05
N ALA A 16 17.67 -6.66 33.44
CA ALA A 16 17.69 -7.83 32.57
C ALA A 16 16.26 -8.22 32.14
N LEU A 17 15.30 -8.21 33.05
CA LEU A 17 13.89 -8.47 32.73
C LEU A 17 13.31 -7.44 31.75
N VAL A 18 13.60 -6.16 31.98
CA VAL A 18 13.18 -5.09 31.07
C VAL A 18 13.79 -5.26 29.69
N ALA A 19 15.10 -5.58 29.63
CA ALA A 19 15.79 -5.80 28.36
C ALA A 19 15.21 -6.98 27.58
N VAL A 20 14.92 -8.09 28.26
CA VAL A 20 14.26 -9.26 27.64
C VAL A 20 12.85 -8.91 27.16
N GLY A 21 12.08 -8.18 27.96
CA GLY A 21 10.73 -7.73 27.58
C GLY A 21 10.74 -6.85 26.35
N VAL A 22 11.66 -5.89 26.27
CA VAL A 22 11.82 -5.01 25.09
C VAL A 22 12.26 -5.82 23.88
N ALA A 23 13.20 -6.75 24.03
CA ALA A 23 13.66 -7.60 22.94
C ALA A 23 12.53 -8.49 22.38
N LEU A 24 11.71 -9.07 23.25
CA LEU A 24 10.56 -9.87 22.87
C LEU A 24 9.50 -9.01 22.13
N TRP A 25 9.24 -7.81 22.65
CA TRP A 25 8.30 -6.89 22.01
C TRP A 25 8.77 -6.48 20.62
N LEU A 26 10.03 -6.10 20.47
CA LEU A 26 10.63 -5.76 19.17
C LEU A 26 10.60 -6.96 18.21
N GLY A 27 10.90 -8.15 18.70
CA GLY A 27 10.86 -9.38 17.91
C GLY A 27 9.44 -9.68 17.38
N LEU A 28 8.43 -9.56 18.24
CA LEU A 28 7.02 -9.73 17.85
C LEU A 28 6.57 -8.66 16.85
N TRP A 29 6.99 -7.41 17.05
CA TRP A 29 6.70 -6.33 16.13
C TRP A 29 7.32 -6.57 14.74
N GLN A 30 8.59 -6.99 14.69
CA GLN A 30 9.27 -7.32 13.44
C GLN A 30 8.62 -8.52 12.73
N TYR A 31 8.22 -9.52 13.50
CA TYR A 31 7.50 -10.68 12.96
C TYR A 31 6.16 -10.27 12.35
N GLY A 32 5.40 -9.43 13.04
CA GLY A 32 4.14 -8.88 12.51
C GLY A 32 4.33 -8.07 11.24
N ALA A 33 5.36 -7.24 11.17
CA ALA A 33 5.71 -6.47 9.98
C ALA A 33 6.10 -7.39 8.81
N TRP A 34 6.86 -8.43 9.08
CA TRP A 34 7.26 -9.41 8.07
C TRP A 34 6.06 -10.21 7.55
N GLN A 35 5.15 -10.63 8.43
CA GLN A 35 3.90 -11.29 8.04
C GLN A 35 3.05 -10.39 7.16
N ALA A 36 2.86 -9.13 7.55
CA ALA A 36 2.09 -8.16 6.76
C ALA A 36 2.69 -7.98 5.36
N HIS A 37 4.02 -7.94 5.25
CA HIS A 37 4.71 -7.85 3.96
C HIS A 37 4.47 -9.09 3.10
N ARG A 38 4.56 -10.27 3.69
CA ARG A 38 4.27 -11.53 2.97
C ARG A 38 2.82 -11.64 2.53
N ASP A 39 1.88 -11.20 3.37
CA ASP A 39 0.46 -11.18 3.01
C ASP A 39 0.21 -10.20 1.87
N ALA A 40 0.87 -9.05 1.85
CA ALA A 40 0.81 -8.11 0.75
C ALA A 40 1.38 -8.69 -0.56
N GLU A 41 2.50 -9.41 -0.50
CA GLU A 41 3.07 -10.10 -1.66
C GLU A 41 2.16 -11.21 -2.17
N ALA A 42 1.56 -11.99 -1.28
CA ALA A 42 0.61 -13.04 -1.63
C ALA A 42 -0.68 -12.46 -2.24
N ALA A 43 -1.05 -11.23 -1.85
CA ALA A 43 -2.19 -10.52 -2.39
C ALA A 43 -1.85 -9.69 -3.65
N ASP A 44 -0.62 -9.79 -4.18
CA ASP A 44 -0.23 -9.11 -5.41
C ASP A 44 -1.04 -9.64 -6.60
N LEU A 45 -1.88 -8.75 -7.15
CA LEU A 45 -2.77 -9.05 -8.27
C LEU A 45 -2.22 -8.55 -9.62
N THR A 46 -1.04 -7.96 -9.66
CA THR A 46 -0.50 -7.36 -10.90
C THR A 46 -0.28 -8.35 -12.02
N GLY A 47 -0.07 -9.63 -11.71
CA GLY A 47 0.02 -10.72 -12.66
C GLY A 47 -1.30 -11.45 -12.93
N ALA A 48 -2.39 -11.03 -12.33
CA ALA A 48 -3.69 -11.65 -12.53
C ALA A 48 -4.25 -11.39 -13.93
N ARG A 49 -5.18 -12.25 -14.36
CA ARG A 49 -5.89 -12.04 -15.63
C ARG A 49 -6.72 -10.76 -15.54
N PRO A 50 -6.69 -9.89 -16.56
CA PRO A 50 -7.54 -8.70 -16.61
C PRO A 50 -9.03 -9.06 -16.54
N VAL A 51 -9.78 -8.27 -15.76
CA VAL A 51 -11.23 -8.40 -15.62
C VAL A 51 -11.89 -7.07 -15.98
N PRO A 52 -13.17 -7.06 -16.39
CA PRO A 52 -13.89 -5.81 -16.63
C PRO A 52 -13.93 -4.94 -15.37
N LEU A 53 -13.75 -3.63 -15.53
CA LEU A 53 -13.79 -2.69 -14.40
C LEU A 53 -15.08 -2.80 -13.59
N ALA A 54 -16.21 -2.99 -14.28
CA ALA A 54 -17.52 -3.13 -13.65
C ALA A 54 -17.63 -4.31 -12.68
N ASP A 55 -16.78 -5.35 -12.86
CA ASP A 55 -16.73 -6.51 -11.96
C ASP A 55 -15.93 -6.21 -10.68
N VAL A 56 -15.16 -5.12 -10.67
CA VAL A 56 -14.32 -4.72 -9.54
C VAL A 56 -14.98 -3.62 -8.73
N MET A 57 -15.49 -2.59 -9.38
CA MET A 57 -16.11 -1.45 -8.71
C MET A 57 -17.05 -0.69 -9.63
N GLY A 58 -18.10 -0.12 -9.04
CA GLY A 58 -18.99 0.83 -9.72
C GLY A 58 -18.53 2.28 -9.48
N PRO A 59 -19.22 3.25 -10.14
CA PRO A 59 -18.83 4.67 -10.09
C PRO A 59 -18.93 5.30 -8.70
N ASP A 60 -19.86 4.85 -7.88
CA ASP A 60 -20.08 5.39 -6.53
C ASP A 60 -19.61 4.45 -5.42
N ASP A 61 -18.95 3.35 -5.78
CA ASP A 61 -18.45 2.41 -4.81
C ASP A 61 -17.12 2.88 -4.19
N PRO A 62 -16.90 2.62 -2.91
CA PRO A 62 -15.59 2.84 -2.32
C PRO A 62 -14.55 1.94 -2.97
N PHE A 63 -13.30 2.41 -3.03
CA PHE A 63 -12.22 1.63 -3.62
C PHE A 63 -11.99 0.31 -2.85
N PRO A 64 -12.08 -0.85 -3.52
CA PRO A 64 -11.89 -2.14 -2.87
C PRO A 64 -10.40 -2.39 -2.58
N GLY A 65 -9.96 -2.18 -1.34
CA GLY A 65 -8.56 -2.32 -0.93
C GLY A 65 -7.96 -3.71 -1.18
N THR A 66 -8.79 -4.75 -1.30
CA THR A 66 -8.36 -6.12 -1.63
C THR A 66 -8.05 -6.31 -3.13
N LYS A 67 -8.36 -5.32 -3.96
CA LYS A 67 -8.18 -5.36 -5.42
C LYS A 67 -7.07 -4.45 -5.94
N VAL A 68 -6.22 -3.95 -5.05
CA VAL A 68 -5.05 -3.16 -5.44
C VAL A 68 -4.16 -3.98 -6.37
N GLY A 69 -3.78 -3.39 -7.50
CA GLY A 69 -2.96 -4.05 -8.50
C GLY A 69 -3.70 -4.95 -9.48
N GLN A 70 -5.01 -5.17 -9.30
CA GLN A 70 -5.81 -5.96 -10.23
C GLN A 70 -5.88 -5.29 -11.60
N PRO A 71 -5.38 -5.93 -12.67
CA PRO A 71 -5.57 -5.42 -14.03
C PRO A 71 -7.05 -5.40 -14.40
N VAL A 72 -7.49 -4.31 -15.00
CA VAL A 72 -8.87 -4.18 -15.45
C VAL A 72 -8.92 -3.75 -16.91
N THR A 73 -9.99 -4.13 -17.59
CA THR A 73 -10.34 -3.63 -18.90
C THR A 73 -11.52 -2.68 -18.78
N LEU A 74 -11.50 -1.63 -19.54
CA LEU A 74 -12.61 -0.71 -19.64
C LEU A 74 -12.68 -0.11 -21.05
N ALA A 75 -13.87 0.28 -21.45
CA ALA A 75 -14.10 1.00 -22.69
C ALA A 75 -14.74 2.35 -22.35
N GLY A 76 -14.29 3.39 -23.01
CA GLY A 76 -14.79 4.73 -22.78
C GLY A 76 -14.13 5.74 -23.69
N THR A 77 -14.38 7.00 -23.41
CA THR A 77 -13.85 8.12 -24.20
C THR A 77 -12.94 8.97 -23.32
N TRP A 78 -11.76 9.25 -23.82
CA TRP A 78 -10.83 10.17 -23.15
C TRP A 78 -11.45 11.57 -23.06
N VAL A 79 -11.23 12.23 -21.94
CA VAL A 79 -11.62 13.62 -21.70
C VAL A 79 -10.35 14.46 -21.56
N PRO A 80 -9.72 14.89 -22.68
CA PRO A 80 -8.42 15.59 -22.63
C PRO A 80 -8.47 16.92 -21.88
N SER A 81 -9.61 17.59 -21.85
CA SER A 81 -9.80 18.83 -21.11
C SER A 81 -9.67 18.68 -19.60
N GLY A 82 -9.81 17.46 -19.09
CA GLY A 82 -9.62 17.11 -17.67
C GLY A 82 -8.21 16.64 -17.33
N THR A 83 -7.26 16.73 -18.24
CA THR A 83 -5.88 16.30 -17.99
C THR A 83 -5.24 17.11 -16.88
N LEU A 84 -4.63 16.41 -15.92
CA LEU A 84 -3.90 16.97 -14.80
C LEU A 84 -2.46 16.46 -14.78
N PHE A 85 -1.58 17.26 -14.22
CA PHE A 85 -0.20 16.88 -13.97
C PHE A 85 0.05 16.80 -12.47
N VAL A 86 0.37 15.60 -11.99
CA VAL A 86 0.65 15.35 -10.57
C VAL A 86 2.14 15.50 -10.33
N SER A 87 2.54 16.54 -9.63
CA SER A 87 3.94 16.87 -9.33
C SER A 87 4.56 15.95 -8.27
N GLY A 88 5.89 16.05 -8.10
CA GLY A 88 6.61 15.30 -7.06
C GLY A 88 6.71 13.81 -7.39
N ARG A 89 6.76 13.45 -8.66
CA ARG A 89 6.88 12.07 -9.13
C ARG A 89 8.26 11.84 -9.71
N GLU A 90 9.19 11.50 -8.83
CA GLU A 90 10.56 11.20 -9.23
C GLU A 90 10.62 9.85 -9.94
N ARG A 91 11.40 9.81 -11.02
CA ARG A 91 11.75 8.59 -11.73
C ARG A 91 13.24 8.63 -12.07
N ASP A 92 13.97 7.60 -11.67
CA ASP A 92 15.41 7.47 -11.90
C ASP A 92 16.23 8.70 -11.45
N GLY A 93 15.84 9.31 -10.33
CA GLY A 93 16.49 10.50 -9.77
C GLY A 93 16.12 11.81 -10.45
N VAL A 94 15.16 11.81 -11.35
CA VAL A 94 14.67 12.99 -12.07
C VAL A 94 13.26 13.32 -11.62
N ASP A 95 13.06 14.56 -11.17
CA ASP A 95 11.73 15.06 -10.81
C ASP A 95 10.86 15.19 -12.07
N GLY A 96 9.62 14.80 -11.93
CA GLY A 96 8.67 14.85 -13.04
C GLY A 96 7.22 14.83 -12.58
N TYR A 97 6.36 14.51 -13.52
CA TYR A 97 4.91 14.55 -13.32
C TYR A 97 4.25 13.28 -13.83
N TRP A 98 3.20 12.85 -13.16
CA TRP A 98 2.25 11.93 -13.76
C TRP A 98 1.24 12.70 -14.59
N VAL A 99 1.02 12.25 -15.81
CA VAL A 99 -0.05 12.75 -16.67
C VAL A 99 -1.29 11.91 -16.40
N VAL A 100 -2.33 12.55 -15.89
CA VAL A 100 -3.60 11.90 -15.53
C VAL A 100 -4.71 12.48 -16.39
N THR A 101 -5.36 11.63 -17.18
CA THR A 101 -6.49 12.02 -18.02
C THR A 101 -7.72 11.19 -17.65
N PRO A 102 -8.91 11.82 -17.47
CA PRO A 102 -10.13 11.08 -17.21
C PRO A 102 -10.58 10.28 -18.44
N VAL A 103 -11.18 9.12 -18.20
CA VAL A 103 -11.89 8.33 -19.20
C VAL A 103 -13.36 8.30 -18.81
N ALA A 104 -14.23 8.86 -19.64
CA ALA A 104 -15.67 8.76 -19.44
C ALA A 104 -16.13 7.34 -19.81
N VAL A 105 -16.69 6.66 -18.84
CA VAL A 105 -17.17 5.28 -18.98
C VAL A 105 -18.68 5.27 -19.09
N GLY A 106 -19.22 4.97 -20.26
CA GLY A 106 -20.67 4.83 -20.46
C GLY A 106 -21.41 6.06 -21.00
N GLY A 107 -20.71 7.08 -21.45
CA GLY A 107 -21.33 8.24 -22.12
C GLY A 107 -20.89 9.60 -21.56
N PRO A 108 -21.33 10.72 -22.18
CA PRO A 108 -20.85 12.07 -21.83
C PRO A 108 -21.24 12.54 -20.42
N ASP A 109 -22.35 12.05 -19.89
CA ASP A 109 -22.82 12.37 -18.53
C ASP A 109 -22.49 11.26 -17.52
N ALA A 110 -21.69 10.27 -17.93
CA ALA A 110 -21.30 9.16 -17.08
C ALA A 110 -20.13 9.53 -16.19
N ALA A 111 -19.90 8.69 -15.17
CA ALA A 111 -18.72 8.78 -14.33
C ALA A 111 -17.45 8.68 -15.17
N ALA A 112 -16.41 9.40 -14.76
CA ALA A 112 -15.09 9.34 -15.36
C ALA A 112 -14.09 8.73 -14.40
N LEU A 113 -13.22 7.87 -14.93
CA LEU A 113 -12.11 7.28 -14.19
C LEU A 113 -10.81 8.03 -14.52
N PRO A 114 -10.12 8.62 -13.53
CA PRO A 114 -8.81 9.20 -13.77
C PRO A 114 -7.79 8.10 -14.03
N VAL A 115 -7.05 8.20 -15.13
CA VAL A 115 -6.06 7.22 -15.55
C VAL A 115 -4.70 7.88 -15.69
N VAL A 116 -3.69 7.31 -15.05
CA VAL A 116 -2.30 7.72 -15.25
C VAL A 116 -1.82 7.21 -16.59
N ARG A 117 -1.56 8.12 -17.52
CA ARG A 117 -1.14 7.78 -18.89
C ARG A 117 0.36 7.58 -19.00
N GLY A 118 1.12 8.24 -18.16
CA GLY A 118 2.55 8.17 -18.20
C GLY A 118 3.21 9.20 -17.30
N TRP A 119 4.52 9.27 -17.42
CA TRP A 119 5.38 10.20 -16.70
C TRP A 119 6.09 11.13 -17.70
N VAL A 120 6.22 12.39 -17.33
CA VAL A 120 6.94 13.41 -18.10
C VAL A 120 7.84 14.25 -17.23
#